data_e504fd560ce479ba1a4a691e0c42d7da
#
_entry.id   e504fd560ce479ba1a4a691e0c42d7da
#
_cell.length_a   1.000
_cell.length_b   1.000
_cell.length_c   1.000
_cell.angle_alpha   90.00
_cell.angle_beta   90.00
_cell.angle_gamma   90.00
#
_symmetry.space_group_name_H-M   'P 1'
#
loop_
_entity.id
_entity.type
_entity.pdbx_description
1 polymer ?
#
loop_
_entity_poly.entity_id
_entity_poly.type
_entity_poly.pdbx_seq_one_letter_code
_entity_poly.pdbx_strand_id
1 'polypeptide(L)'
;MRLPNKYALTFPERRPTPVRPLALEEIRRLDFAEPEFRRFPCLTLALESGRRGGLRPAVFNAANETAVKAFLEGRVRFTAIPRVIDRTLRAWDKTPVQDGRTLASILAADAWGRDAARRMMEKEKP
;
A
#
# COMPACT_ATOMS: atom_id res chain seq x y z
N MET A 1 7.20 -4.48 11.93
CA MET A 1 8.18 -5.12 11.01
C MET A 1 9.47 -5.64 11.69
N ARG A 2 9.76 -5.35 12.97
CA ARG A 2 11.01 -5.82 13.63
C ARG A 2 11.13 -7.34 13.72
N LEU A 3 10.07 -8.05 14.11
CA LEU A 3 10.11 -9.51 14.29
C LEU A 3 10.29 -10.28 12.96
N PRO A 4 9.51 -10.02 11.89
CA PRO A 4 9.72 -10.67 10.61
C PRO A 4 11.11 -10.43 10.01
N ASN A 5 11.59 -9.19 10.04
CA ASN A 5 12.92 -8.85 9.51
C ASN A 5 14.03 -9.58 10.28
N LYS A 6 13.94 -9.61 11.63
CA LYS A 6 14.90 -10.34 12.45
C LYS A 6 14.89 -11.82 12.11
N TYR A 7 13.71 -12.46 12.03
CA TYR A 7 13.63 -13.87 11.71
C TYR A 7 14.22 -14.18 10.32
N ALA A 8 13.96 -13.31 9.32
CA ALA A 8 14.57 -13.46 8.01
C ALA A 8 16.11 -13.44 8.04
N LEU A 9 16.69 -12.58 8.91
CA LEU A 9 18.14 -12.46 9.07
C LEU A 9 18.77 -13.60 9.88
N THR A 10 18.01 -14.26 10.74
CA THR A 10 18.53 -15.31 11.63
C THR A 10 18.01 -16.71 11.28
N PHE A 11 17.25 -16.84 10.21
CA PHE A 11 16.68 -18.11 9.76
C PHE A 11 17.73 -19.24 9.71
N PRO A 12 17.43 -20.44 10.20
CA PRO A 12 16.14 -20.90 10.79
C PRO A 12 16.01 -20.63 12.30
N GLU A 13 16.99 -19.99 12.93
CA GLU A 13 17.03 -19.79 14.37
C GLU A 13 16.11 -18.65 14.85
N ARG A 14 15.43 -18.87 15.98
CA ARG A 14 14.68 -17.83 16.69
C ARG A 14 15.52 -17.25 17.83
N ARG A 15 16.26 -16.18 17.57
CA ARG A 15 17.11 -15.53 18.59
C ARG A 15 16.29 -14.60 19.50
N PRO A 16 16.75 -14.32 20.74
CA PRO A 16 16.13 -13.35 21.64
C PRO A 16 15.96 -11.97 20.99
N THR A 17 14.95 -11.23 21.38
CA THR A 17 14.63 -9.90 20.84
C THR A 17 14.29 -8.96 21.98
N PRO A 18 14.64 -7.66 21.91
CA PRO A 18 14.19 -6.67 22.89
C PRO A 18 12.68 -6.34 22.76
N VAL A 19 11.99 -6.88 21.75
CA VAL A 19 10.54 -6.71 21.62
C VAL A 19 9.84 -7.57 22.65
N ARG A 20 8.99 -6.95 23.48
CA ARG A 20 8.18 -7.66 24.48
C ARG A 20 7.34 -8.76 23.80
N PRO A 21 7.38 -10.01 24.28
CA PRO A 21 6.50 -11.07 23.77
C PRO A 21 5.02 -10.69 23.93
N LEU A 22 4.18 -11.21 23.04
CA LEU A 22 2.75 -11.08 23.17
C LEU A 22 2.25 -12.03 24.28
N ALA A 23 1.81 -11.47 25.41
CA ALA A 23 1.24 -12.20 26.53
C ALA A 23 -0.29 -12.30 26.33
N LEU A 24 -0.77 -13.43 25.80
CA LEU A 24 -2.21 -13.62 25.49
C LEU A 24 -3.06 -13.60 26.77
N GLU A 25 -2.49 -14.04 27.91
CA GLU A 25 -3.10 -14.01 29.22
C GLU A 25 -3.36 -12.58 29.73
N GLU A 26 -2.56 -11.60 29.30
CA GLU A 26 -2.77 -10.18 29.63
C GLU A 26 -3.84 -9.56 28.71
N ILE A 27 -3.87 -9.95 27.43
CA ILE A 27 -4.82 -9.42 26.42
C ILE A 27 -6.22 -10.01 26.63
N ARG A 28 -6.30 -11.25 27.04
CA ARG A 28 -7.52 -12.02 27.37
C ARG A 28 -8.51 -12.19 26.20
N ARG A 29 -8.73 -11.15 25.38
CA ARG A 29 -9.73 -11.16 24.32
C ARG A 29 -9.20 -10.51 23.06
N LEU A 30 -9.46 -11.12 21.90
CA LEU A 30 -9.27 -10.55 20.58
C LEU A 30 -10.61 -10.63 19.84
N ASP A 31 -11.08 -9.50 19.32
CA ASP A 31 -12.31 -9.45 18.54
C ASP A 31 -11.97 -9.48 17.04
N PHE A 32 -12.69 -10.31 16.30
CA PHE A 32 -12.53 -10.48 14.86
C PHE A 32 -13.86 -10.18 14.17
N ALA A 33 -13.78 -9.46 13.04
CA ALA A 33 -14.94 -9.17 12.20
C ALA A 33 -14.54 -9.26 10.72
N GLU A 34 -15.53 -9.49 9.87
CA GLU A 34 -15.29 -9.42 8.42
C GLU A 34 -14.98 -7.99 7.98
N PRO A 35 -14.03 -7.80 7.03
CA PRO A 35 -13.72 -6.48 6.51
C PRO A 35 -14.90 -5.87 5.76
N GLU A 36 -15.25 -4.64 6.09
CA GLU A 36 -16.26 -3.87 5.38
C GLU A 36 -15.68 -3.23 4.10
N PHE A 37 -15.60 -3.96 3.01
CA PHE A 37 -14.98 -3.51 1.75
C PHE A 37 -15.56 -2.19 1.22
N ARG A 38 -16.84 -1.92 1.42
CA ARG A 38 -17.46 -0.65 1.02
C ARG A 38 -16.96 0.54 1.85
N ARG A 39 -16.68 0.32 3.13
CA ARG A 39 -16.15 1.32 4.05
C ARG A 39 -14.64 1.52 3.86
N PHE A 40 -13.94 0.48 3.43
CA PHE A 40 -12.48 0.46 3.26
C PHE A 40 -12.09 0.16 1.79
N PRO A 41 -12.41 1.05 0.83
CA PRO A 41 -12.20 0.77 -0.60
C PRO A 41 -10.73 0.59 -0.96
N CYS A 42 -9.78 1.17 -0.22
CA CYS A 42 -8.34 0.93 -0.42
C CYS A 42 -7.97 -0.55 -0.24
N LEU A 43 -8.67 -1.29 0.63
CA LEU A 43 -8.44 -2.72 0.80
C LEU A 43 -8.79 -3.49 -0.48
N THR A 44 -9.92 -3.18 -1.11
CA THR A 44 -10.31 -3.79 -2.39
C THR A 44 -9.26 -3.50 -3.46
N LEU A 45 -8.84 -2.24 -3.60
CA LEU A 45 -7.82 -1.83 -4.58
C LEU A 45 -6.47 -2.53 -4.35
N ALA A 46 -6.07 -2.72 -3.08
CA ALA A 46 -4.85 -3.43 -2.72
C ALA A 46 -4.92 -4.92 -3.11
N LEU A 47 -6.03 -5.59 -2.74
CA LEU A 47 -6.24 -7.01 -3.07
C LEU A 47 -6.29 -7.25 -4.58
N GLU A 48 -7.00 -6.38 -5.33
CA GLU A 48 -7.01 -6.45 -6.79
C GLU A 48 -5.61 -6.24 -7.39
N SER A 49 -4.85 -5.26 -6.87
CA SER A 49 -3.51 -5.00 -7.36
C SER A 49 -2.58 -6.17 -7.10
N GLY A 50 -2.68 -6.82 -5.93
CA GLY A 50 -1.94 -8.03 -5.61
C GLY A 50 -2.33 -9.22 -6.51
N ARG A 51 -3.63 -9.43 -6.78
CA ARG A 51 -4.11 -10.52 -7.65
C ARG A 51 -3.67 -10.35 -9.10
N ARG A 52 -3.69 -9.13 -9.63
CA ARG A 52 -3.24 -8.83 -11.00
C ARG A 52 -1.72 -8.91 -11.14
N GLY A 53 -0.98 -8.66 -10.07
CA GLY A 53 0.48 -8.79 -10.04
C GLY A 53 1.22 -7.81 -10.95
N GLY A 54 2.36 -8.23 -11.47
CA GLY A 54 3.24 -7.40 -12.30
C GLY A 54 3.70 -6.14 -11.56
N LEU A 55 3.69 -5.00 -12.24
CA LEU A 55 4.08 -3.69 -11.67
C LEU A 55 2.94 -2.96 -10.96
N ARG A 56 1.69 -3.46 -11.06
CA ARG A 56 0.52 -2.82 -10.45
C ARG A 56 0.61 -2.64 -8.92
N PRO A 57 1.17 -3.58 -8.12
CA PRO A 57 1.41 -3.36 -6.70
C PRO A 57 2.35 -2.20 -6.39
N ALA A 58 3.40 -2.00 -7.21
CA ALA A 58 4.31 -0.86 -7.06
C ALA A 58 3.59 0.48 -7.33
N VAL A 59 2.79 0.55 -8.39
CA VAL A 59 1.96 1.73 -8.71
C VAL A 59 0.94 2.01 -7.62
N PHE A 60 0.27 0.97 -7.09
CA PHE A 60 -0.66 1.11 -5.96
C PHE A 60 0.03 1.73 -4.75
N ASN A 61 1.19 1.18 -4.36
CA ASN A 61 1.95 1.67 -3.21
C ASN A 61 2.39 3.13 -3.39
N ALA A 62 2.93 3.46 -4.55
CA ALA A 62 3.37 4.82 -4.90
C ALA A 62 2.22 5.84 -4.83
N ALA A 63 1.06 5.48 -5.38
CA ALA A 63 -0.15 6.31 -5.33
C ALA A 63 -0.66 6.48 -3.90
N ASN A 64 -0.69 5.39 -3.11
CA ASN A 64 -1.13 5.41 -1.73
C ASN A 64 -0.23 6.32 -0.87
N GLU A 65 1.08 6.13 -0.89
CA GLU A 65 2.03 6.96 -0.14
C GLU A 65 1.90 8.45 -0.50
N THR A 66 1.75 8.75 -1.79
CA THR A 66 1.61 10.12 -2.28
C THR A 66 0.31 10.76 -1.80
N ALA A 67 -0.81 10.04 -1.86
CA ALA A 67 -2.11 10.52 -1.40
C ALA A 67 -2.16 10.67 0.13
N VAL A 68 -1.60 9.71 0.88
CA VAL A 68 -1.51 9.78 2.35
C VAL A 68 -0.66 10.96 2.78
N LYS A 69 0.49 11.19 2.14
CA LYS A 69 1.34 12.36 2.43
C LYS A 69 0.56 13.66 2.21
N ALA A 70 -0.16 13.78 1.10
CA ALA A 70 -0.95 14.97 0.80
C ALA A 70 -2.09 15.18 1.82
N PHE A 71 -2.70 14.12 2.32
CA PHE A 71 -3.69 14.18 3.40
C PHE A 71 -3.06 14.67 4.71
N LEU A 72 -1.92 14.13 5.11
CA LEU A 72 -1.22 14.56 6.33
C LEU A 72 -0.75 16.03 6.28
N GLU A 73 -0.49 16.53 5.08
CA GLU A 73 -0.16 17.94 4.81
C GLU A 73 -1.42 18.83 4.64
N GLY A 74 -2.63 18.29 4.83
CA GLY A 74 -3.89 19.03 4.72
C GLY A 74 -4.30 19.43 3.30
N ARG A 75 -3.64 18.90 2.26
CA ARG A 75 -3.88 19.26 0.85
C ARG A 75 -5.07 18.55 0.20
N VAL A 76 -5.46 17.41 0.76
CA VAL A 76 -6.62 16.63 0.30
C VAL A 76 -7.38 16.06 1.48
N ARG A 77 -8.67 15.77 1.31
CA ARG A 77 -9.50 15.11 2.34
C ARG A 77 -9.17 13.62 2.44
N PHE A 78 -9.40 13.02 3.60
CA PHE A 78 -9.20 11.57 3.81
C PHE A 78 -9.93 10.72 2.76
N THR A 79 -11.17 11.09 2.44
CA THR A 79 -11.98 10.36 1.44
C THR A 79 -11.48 10.52 0.00
N ALA A 80 -10.53 11.41 -0.27
CA ALA A 80 -9.90 11.54 -1.59
C ALA A 80 -8.83 10.44 -1.83
N ILE A 81 -8.24 9.88 -0.77
CA ILE A 81 -7.18 8.85 -0.89
C ILE A 81 -7.61 7.70 -1.81
N PRO A 82 -8.72 6.99 -1.56
CA PRO A 82 -9.13 5.88 -2.42
C PRO A 82 -9.46 6.32 -3.86
N ARG A 83 -10.00 7.52 -4.07
CA ARG A 83 -10.28 8.04 -5.41
C ARG A 83 -9.03 8.33 -6.22
N VAL A 84 -8.01 8.91 -5.58
CA VAL A 84 -6.70 9.16 -6.22
C VAL A 84 -6.06 7.85 -6.62
N ILE A 85 -6.05 6.85 -5.72
CA ILE A 85 -5.48 5.53 -5.99
C ILE A 85 -6.22 4.86 -7.15
N ASP A 86 -7.55 4.79 -7.10
CA ASP A 86 -8.37 4.16 -8.16
C ASP A 86 -8.10 4.80 -9.53
N ARG A 87 -8.14 6.14 -9.62
CA ARG A 87 -7.86 6.86 -10.87
C ARG A 87 -6.44 6.61 -11.38
N THR A 88 -5.46 6.56 -10.49
CA THR A 88 -4.07 6.25 -10.86
C THR A 88 -3.95 4.84 -11.41
N LEU A 89 -4.58 3.86 -10.77
CA LEU A 89 -4.56 2.46 -11.24
C LEU A 89 -5.29 2.30 -12.58
N ARG A 90 -6.43 2.96 -12.78
CA ARG A 90 -7.14 2.97 -14.09
C ARG A 90 -6.33 3.62 -15.20
N ALA A 91 -5.55 4.65 -14.87
CA ALA A 91 -4.64 5.25 -15.83
C ALA A 91 -3.47 4.31 -16.17
N TRP A 92 -2.93 3.62 -15.16
CA TRP A 92 -1.91 2.59 -15.35
C TRP A 92 -2.37 1.45 -16.26
N ASP A 93 -3.59 0.95 -16.06
CA ASP A 93 -4.16 -0.15 -16.84
C ASP A 93 -4.27 0.16 -18.35
N LYS A 94 -4.18 1.43 -18.75
CA LYS A 94 -4.16 1.89 -20.16
C LYS A 94 -2.75 2.07 -20.73
N THR A 95 -1.70 1.91 -19.89
CA THR A 95 -0.33 1.99 -20.37
C THR A 95 0.09 0.68 -21.05
N PRO A 96 1.02 0.71 -21.99
CA PRO A 96 1.57 -0.52 -22.55
C PRO A 96 2.15 -1.42 -21.44
N VAL A 97 1.97 -2.73 -21.60
CA VAL A 97 2.51 -3.71 -20.64
C VAL A 97 4.02 -3.57 -20.57
N GLN A 98 4.54 -3.34 -19.37
CA GLN A 98 5.98 -3.29 -19.10
C GLN A 98 6.40 -4.57 -18.38
N ASP A 99 7.62 -5.05 -18.68
CA ASP A 99 8.19 -6.20 -17.97
C ASP A 99 8.51 -5.81 -16.52
N GLY A 100 7.80 -6.43 -15.57
CA GLY A 100 7.91 -6.18 -14.12
C GLY A 100 9.03 -6.94 -13.42
N ARG A 101 9.95 -7.57 -14.16
CA ARG A 101 10.95 -8.47 -13.58
C ARG A 101 12.26 -7.79 -13.17
N THR A 102 12.47 -6.54 -13.55
CA THR A 102 13.71 -5.82 -13.25
C THR A 102 13.48 -4.73 -12.20
N LEU A 103 14.51 -4.46 -11.40
CA LEU A 103 14.48 -3.35 -10.45
C LEU A 103 14.20 -2.01 -11.16
N ALA A 104 14.81 -1.81 -12.33
CA ALA A 104 14.60 -0.59 -13.11
C ALA A 104 13.14 -0.39 -13.51
N SER A 105 12.44 -1.45 -13.95
CA SER A 105 11.02 -1.37 -14.30
C SER A 105 10.14 -1.11 -13.07
N ILE A 106 10.48 -1.67 -11.91
CA ILE A 106 9.75 -1.43 -10.65
C ILE A 106 9.91 0.04 -10.21
N LEU A 107 11.14 0.57 -10.26
CA LEU A 107 11.41 1.98 -9.91
C LEU A 107 10.74 2.95 -10.89
N ALA A 108 10.73 2.62 -12.18
CA ALA A 108 10.01 3.41 -13.18
C ALA A 108 8.49 3.43 -12.93
N ALA A 109 7.90 2.30 -12.57
CA ALA A 109 6.48 2.20 -12.21
C ALA A 109 6.15 2.97 -10.93
N ASP A 110 7.01 2.94 -9.91
CA ASP A 110 6.86 3.73 -8.69
C ASP A 110 6.89 5.24 -9.01
N ALA A 111 7.89 5.70 -9.76
CA ALA A 111 8.02 7.10 -10.17
C ALA A 111 6.78 7.55 -10.97
N TRP A 112 6.35 6.75 -11.94
CA TRP A 112 5.14 7.02 -12.73
C TRP A 112 3.90 7.11 -11.84
N GLY A 113 3.74 6.18 -10.90
CA GLY A 113 2.61 6.14 -9.96
C GLY A 113 2.54 7.40 -9.10
N ARG A 114 3.68 7.88 -8.59
CA ARG A 114 3.77 9.13 -7.82
C ARG A 114 3.37 10.35 -8.65
N ASP A 115 3.86 10.45 -9.87
CA ASP A 115 3.55 11.57 -10.75
C ASP A 115 2.08 11.56 -11.20
N ALA A 116 1.55 10.39 -11.53
CA ALA A 116 0.14 10.24 -11.87
C ALA A 116 -0.77 10.60 -10.68
N ALA A 117 -0.44 10.14 -9.46
CA ALA A 117 -1.20 10.48 -8.27
C ALA A 117 -1.20 11.98 -7.98
N ARG A 118 -0.07 12.68 -8.16
CA ARG A 118 -0.01 14.15 -8.01
C ARG A 118 -0.97 14.86 -8.97
N ARG A 119 -0.99 14.46 -10.25
CA ARG A 119 -1.94 15.02 -11.24
C ARG A 119 -3.40 14.73 -10.90
N MET A 120 -3.70 13.55 -10.34
CA MET A 120 -5.07 13.20 -9.94
C MET A 120 -5.54 14.01 -8.73
N MET A 121 -4.64 14.37 -7.80
CA MET A 121 -4.96 15.18 -6.64
C MET A 121 -5.30 16.65 -6.99
N GLU A 122 -4.75 17.20 -8.07
CA GLU A 122 -5.12 18.54 -8.54
C GLU A 122 -6.64 18.68 -8.81
N LYS A 123 -7.30 17.58 -9.14
CA LYS A 123 -8.76 17.48 -9.36
C LYS A 123 -9.56 17.23 -8.09
N GLU A 124 -8.90 17.03 -6.95
CA GLU A 124 -9.50 16.71 -5.64
C GLU A 124 -9.26 17.84 -4.62
N LYS A 125 -8.83 19.02 -5.07
CA LYS A 125 -8.69 20.18 -4.18
C LYS A 125 -10.01 20.46 -3.46
N PRO A 126 -9.95 20.80 -2.15
CA PRO A 126 -11.14 21.04 -1.33
C PRO A 126 -11.99 22.20 -1.83
#